data_eec01389d6d8206c1b9fe927298e8463
#
_entry.id   eec01389d6d8206c1b9fe927298e8463
#
_cell.length_a   1.000
_cell.length_b   1.000
_cell.length_c   1.000
_cell.angle_alpha   90.00
_cell.angle_beta   90.00
_cell.angle_gamma   90.00
#
_symmetry.space_group_name_H-M   'P 1'
#
loop_
_entity.id
_entity.type
_entity.pdbx_description
1 polymer ?
#
loop_
_entity_poly.entity_id
_entity_poly.type
_entity_poly.pdbx_seq_one_letter_code
_entity_poly.pdbx_strand_id
1 'polypeptide(L)'
;MKIGKKKIFFLIIIVMVVISIMFNFRQKVLGNMSDNIKTKQTSSSDFSFSADEGQRIKVSLRTNVKNGAVDFVITDSKGNVVAELDRARALETYVDIEYSDTYTMTAIYKEFVGDYNIKVSIRRF
;
A
#
# COMPACT_ATOMS: atom_id res chain seq x y z
N MET A 1 18.63 -44.65 19.42
CA MET A 1 17.57 -44.06 20.23
C MET A 1 16.38 -43.69 19.31
N LYS A 2 15.25 -44.29 19.52
CA LYS A 2 14.06 -43.97 18.72
C LYS A 2 13.39 -42.72 19.26
N ILE A 3 13.29 -41.69 18.42
CA ILE A 3 12.47 -40.52 18.70
C ILE A 3 11.02 -40.95 18.60
N GLY A 4 10.23 -40.78 19.65
CA GLY A 4 8.82 -41.16 19.66
C GLY A 4 8.05 -40.36 18.63
N LYS A 5 7.02 -40.97 18.02
CA LYS A 5 6.15 -40.32 17.05
C LYS A 5 5.57 -38.98 17.54
N LYS A 6 5.32 -38.87 18.84
CA LYS A 6 4.82 -37.61 19.46
C LYS A 6 5.83 -36.47 19.37
N LYS A 7 7.13 -36.75 19.52
CA LYS A 7 8.18 -35.72 19.41
C LYS A 7 8.33 -35.22 17.96
N ILE A 8 8.25 -36.11 16.97
CA ILE A 8 8.30 -35.74 15.56
C ILE A 8 7.10 -34.89 15.20
N PHE A 9 5.91 -35.24 15.64
CA PHE A 9 4.68 -34.50 15.41
C PHE A 9 4.75 -33.10 16.04
N PHE A 10 5.28 -32.98 17.24
CA PHE A 10 5.48 -31.72 17.94
C PHE A 10 6.46 -30.79 17.18
N LEU A 11 7.56 -31.36 16.65
CA LEU A 11 8.52 -30.62 15.83
C LEU A 11 7.90 -30.07 14.54
N ILE A 12 7.05 -30.85 13.88
CA ILE A 12 6.36 -30.44 12.67
C ILE A 12 5.43 -29.25 12.98
N ILE A 13 4.70 -29.29 14.08
CA ILE A 13 3.82 -28.20 14.51
C ILE A 13 4.62 -26.91 14.76
N ILE A 14 5.75 -27.00 15.45
CA ILE A 14 6.62 -25.85 15.72
C ILE A 14 7.12 -25.23 14.41
N VAL A 15 7.57 -26.05 13.46
CA VAL A 15 8.04 -25.57 12.15
C VAL A 15 6.92 -24.87 11.39
N MET A 16 5.70 -25.40 11.39
CA MET A 16 4.55 -24.77 10.75
C MET A 16 4.17 -23.43 11.39
N VAL A 17 4.23 -23.33 12.72
CA VAL A 17 3.98 -22.07 13.43
C VAL A 17 5.03 -21.03 13.08
N VAL A 18 6.31 -21.39 13.02
CA VAL A 18 7.40 -20.50 12.64
C VAL A 18 7.21 -20.00 11.20
N ILE A 19 6.86 -20.87 10.27
CA ILE A 19 6.58 -20.49 8.88
C ILE A 19 5.41 -19.51 8.83
N SER A 20 4.33 -19.75 9.57
CA SER A 20 3.17 -18.86 9.65
C SER A 20 3.54 -17.48 10.17
N ILE A 21 4.38 -17.41 11.20
CA ILE A 21 4.88 -16.14 11.74
C ILE A 21 5.72 -15.41 10.69
N MET A 22 6.59 -16.09 9.96
CA MET A 22 7.40 -15.49 8.90
C MET A 22 6.54 -14.94 7.78
N PHE A 23 5.44 -15.61 7.41
CA PHE A 23 4.49 -15.11 6.42
C PHE A 23 3.79 -13.84 6.90
N ASN A 24 3.46 -13.73 8.19
CA ASN A 24 2.84 -12.55 8.78
C ASN A 24 3.77 -11.33 8.84
N PHE A 25 5.08 -11.53 8.78
CA PHE A 25 6.07 -10.45 8.73
C PHE A 25 6.30 -9.88 7.32
N ARG A 26 5.64 -10.43 6.30
CA ARG A 26 5.69 -9.89 4.94
C ARG A 26 4.83 -8.64 4.80
N GLN A 27 4.92 -7.98 3.66
CA GLN A 27 4.14 -6.79 3.36
C GLN A 27 2.65 -7.03 3.55
N LYS A 28 2.02 -6.14 4.30
CA LYS A 28 0.57 -6.08 4.39
C LYS A 28 0.08 -4.97 3.50
N VAL A 29 -0.82 -5.28 2.58
CA VAL A 29 -1.48 -4.28 1.75
C VAL A 29 -2.51 -3.54 2.59
N LEU A 30 -2.35 -2.22 2.71
CA LEU A 30 -3.28 -1.36 3.44
C LEU A 30 -4.40 -0.87 2.54
N GLY A 31 -4.14 -0.75 1.23
CA GLY A 31 -5.13 -0.36 0.27
C GLY A 31 -4.54 -0.36 -1.13
N ASN A 32 -5.42 -0.44 -2.12
CA ASN A 32 -5.06 -0.28 -3.51
C ASN A 32 -6.18 0.41 -4.27
N MET A 33 -5.83 1.01 -5.38
CA MET A 33 -6.78 1.66 -6.26
C MET A 33 -6.25 1.58 -7.68
N SER A 34 -7.14 1.27 -8.61
CA SER A 34 -6.82 1.27 -10.03
C SER A 34 -8.02 1.74 -10.82
N ASP A 35 -7.76 2.38 -11.94
CA ASP A 35 -8.82 2.83 -12.82
C ASP A 35 -8.31 2.89 -14.26
N ASN A 36 -9.22 2.75 -15.21
CA ASN A 36 -8.97 2.90 -16.63
C ASN A 36 -9.97 3.91 -17.19
N ILE A 37 -9.49 5.11 -17.43
CA ILE A 37 -10.31 6.25 -17.87
C ILE A 37 -10.21 6.38 -19.38
N LYS A 38 -11.32 6.13 -20.08
CA LYS A 38 -11.39 6.14 -21.55
C LYS A 38 -11.82 7.47 -22.14
N THR A 39 -12.51 8.29 -21.35
CA THR A 39 -12.97 9.63 -21.73
C THR A 39 -12.47 10.65 -20.73
N LYS A 40 -12.16 11.86 -21.19
CA LYS A 40 -11.61 12.92 -20.35
C LYS A 40 -12.47 13.14 -19.10
N GLN A 41 -11.84 13.05 -17.93
CA GLN A 41 -12.47 13.31 -16.65
C GLN A 41 -11.66 14.31 -15.83
N THR A 42 -12.39 15.19 -15.16
CA THR A 42 -11.87 16.08 -14.14
C THR A 42 -12.64 15.77 -12.85
N SER A 43 -12.08 14.92 -12.03
CA SER A 43 -12.70 14.42 -10.81
C SER A 43 -11.61 13.85 -9.88
N SER A 44 -12.00 13.12 -8.85
CA SER A 44 -11.05 12.45 -7.96
C SER A 44 -11.56 11.10 -7.52
N SER A 45 -10.64 10.23 -7.16
CA SER A 45 -10.92 8.94 -6.51
C SER A 45 -10.02 8.81 -5.31
N ASP A 46 -10.49 8.18 -4.24
CA ASP A 46 -9.70 8.03 -3.05
C ASP A 46 -9.94 6.69 -2.34
N PHE A 47 -9.03 6.35 -1.45
CA PHE A 47 -9.21 5.30 -0.46
C PHE A 47 -8.49 5.69 0.83
N SER A 48 -8.97 5.18 1.96
CA SER A 48 -8.40 5.46 3.26
C SER A 48 -7.73 4.22 3.84
N PHE A 49 -6.70 4.46 4.65
CA PHE A 49 -5.97 3.41 5.37
C PHE A 49 -5.52 3.94 6.72
N SER A 50 -5.34 3.03 7.68
CA SER A 50 -4.82 3.35 9.00
C SER A 50 -3.34 3.01 9.07
N ALA A 51 -2.57 3.89 9.68
CA ALA A 51 -1.14 3.67 9.92
C ALA A 51 -0.76 4.23 11.29
N ASP A 52 0.22 3.58 11.93
CA ASP A 52 0.66 3.91 13.27
C ASP A 52 1.98 4.69 13.27
N GLU A 53 2.16 5.50 14.30
CA GLU A 53 3.41 6.24 14.53
C GLU A 53 4.62 5.31 14.44
N GLY A 54 5.64 5.75 13.73
CA GLY A 54 6.89 5.01 13.55
C GLY A 54 6.87 4.00 12.42
N GLN A 55 5.72 3.75 11.80
CA GLN A 55 5.65 2.87 10.64
C GLN A 55 6.14 3.57 9.38
N ARG A 56 6.71 2.78 8.47
CA ARG A 56 7.09 3.24 7.14
C ARG A 56 6.19 2.53 6.13
N ILE A 57 5.41 3.29 5.39
CA ILE A 57 4.56 2.76 4.32
C ILE A 57 5.32 2.80 3.00
N LYS A 58 5.03 1.83 2.15
CA LYS A 58 5.54 1.75 0.79
C LYS A 58 4.41 2.04 -0.17
N VAL A 59 4.62 3.01 -1.05
CA VAL A 59 3.68 3.36 -2.10
C VAL A 59 4.24 2.93 -3.44
N SER A 60 3.51 2.06 -4.13
CA SER A 60 3.85 1.60 -5.47
C SER A 60 2.83 2.15 -6.45
N LEU A 61 3.29 2.91 -7.43
CA LEU A 61 2.44 3.57 -8.41
C LEU A 61 2.90 3.21 -9.82
N ARG A 62 1.94 2.88 -10.68
CA ARG A 62 2.14 2.75 -12.12
C ARG A 62 1.07 3.55 -12.83
N THR A 63 1.48 4.37 -13.79
CA THR A 63 0.57 5.20 -14.58
C THR A 63 0.87 5.05 -16.07
N ASN A 64 -0.19 5.13 -16.86
CA ASN A 64 -0.11 5.26 -18.31
C ASN A 64 -1.03 6.40 -18.73
N VAL A 65 -0.48 7.60 -18.85
CA VAL A 65 -1.24 8.81 -19.18
C VAL A 65 -1.29 8.97 -20.68
N LYS A 66 -2.49 8.94 -21.25
CA LYS A 66 -2.72 9.20 -22.68
C LYS A 66 -3.07 10.64 -22.94
N ASN A 67 -3.74 11.32 -22.02
CA ASN A 67 -4.11 12.71 -22.09
C ASN A 67 -4.32 13.28 -20.69
N GLY A 68 -4.13 14.58 -20.53
CA GLY A 68 -4.32 15.28 -19.26
C GLY A 68 -3.28 14.88 -18.20
N ALA A 69 -3.71 14.88 -16.95
CA ALA A 69 -2.84 14.57 -15.82
C ALA A 69 -3.60 13.88 -14.69
N VAL A 70 -2.89 13.09 -13.92
CA VAL A 70 -3.37 12.53 -12.65
C VAL A 70 -2.32 12.82 -11.60
N ASP A 71 -2.74 13.40 -10.48
CA ASP A 71 -1.88 13.70 -9.33
C ASP A 71 -2.31 12.83 -8.14
N PHE A 72 -1.35 12.43 -7.32
CA PHE A 72 -1.61 11.61 -6.13
C PHE A 72 -1.10 12.32 -4.88
N VAL A 73 -1.94 12.36 -3.85
CA VAL A 73 -1.64 13.02 -2.60
C VAL A 73 -2.13 12.19 -1.43
N ILE A 74 -1.34 12.15 -0.35
CA ILE A 74 -1.73 11.53 0.92
C ILE A 74 -2.03 12.64 1.91
N THR A 75 -3.22 12.59 2.51
CA THR A 75 -3.65 13.52 3.54
C THR A 75 -3.96 12.79 4.84
N ASP A 76 -3.83 13.48 5.97
CA ASP A 76 -4.24 12.98 7.28
C ASP A 76 -5.74 13.23 7.52
N SER A 77 -6.24 12.84 8.70
CA SER A 77 -7.66 12.99 9.04
C SER A 77 -8.10 14.45 9.17
N LYS A 78 -7.16 15.38 9.32
CA LYS A 78 -7.42 16.82 9.42
C LYS A 78 -7.33 17.53 8.08
N GLY A 79 -7.00 16.80 7.00
CA GLY A 79 -6.83 17.35 5.67
C GLY A 79 -5.45 17.91 5.37
N ASN A 80 -4.48 17.74 6.26
CA ASN A 80 -3.11 18.17 6.01
C ASN A 80 -2.42 17.23 5.02
N VAL A 81 -1.67 17.80 4.09
CA VAL A 81 -0.90 17.02 3.12
C VAL A 81 0.32 16.41 3.81
N VAL A 82 0.41 15.10 3.79
CA VAL A 82 1.53 14.33 4.35
C VAL A 82 2.57 14.02 3.28
N ALA A 83 2.13 13.73 2.07
CA ALA A 83 3.01 13.44 0.96
C ALA A 83 2.33 13.74 -0.37
N GLU A 84 3.11 14.23 -1.32
CA GLU A 84 2.73 14.35 -2.72
C GLU A 84 3.61 13.41 -3.54
N LEU A 85 3.02 12.68 -4.48
CA LEU A 85 3.77 11.75 -5.31
C LEU A 85 4.15 12.42 -6.63
N ASP A 86 5.39 12.21 -7.04
CA ASP A 86 5.87 12.71 -8.33
C ASP A 86 5.13 12.03 -9.48
N ARG A 87 4.93 12.79 -10.56
CA ARG A 87 4.35 12.29 -11.80
C ARG A 87 5.37 11.41 -12.50
N ALA A 88 5.28 10.10 -12.30
CA ALA A 88 6.15 9.14 -12.93
C ALA A 88 5.34 7.98 -13.49
N ARG A 89 5.87 7.32 -14.54
CA ARG A 89 5.26 6.12 -15.11
C ARG A 89 5.24 4.97 -14.11
N ALA A 90 6.30 4.88 -13.33
CA ALA A 90 6.42 3.89 -12.26
C ALA A 90 7.19 4.55 -11.12
N LEU A 91 6.61 4.48 -9.94
CA LEU A 91 7.18 5.06 -8.74
C LEU A 91 7.07 4.06 -7.60
N GLU A 92 8.15 3.91 -6.86
CA GLU A 92 8.16 3.19 -5.61
C GLU A 92 8.79 4.11 -4.57
N THR A 93 8.02 4.51 -3.57
CA THR A 93 8.49 5.45 -2.56
C THR A 93 8.04 5.02 -1.17
N TYR A 94 8.71 5.55 -0.16
CA TYR A 94 8.42 5.28 1.25
C TYR A 94 8.01 6.57 1.93
N VAL A 95 7.03 6.45 2.83
CA VAL A 95 6.56 7.57 3.64
C VAL A 95 6.63 7.16 5.11
N ASP A 96 7.33 7.94 5.92
CA ASP A 96 7.41 7.73 7.36
C ASP A 96 6.18 8.34 8.03
N ILE A 97 5.53 7.56 8.88
CA ILE A 97 4.32 7.98 9.59
C ILE A 97 4.73 8.60 10.93
N GLU A 98 4.48 9.89 11.09
CA GLU A 98 4.86 10.66 12.27
C GLU A 98 3.89 10.46 13.44
N TYR A 99 2.61 10.21 13.16
CA TYR A 99 1.59 9.95 14.19
C TYR A 99 0.51 9.01 13.68
N SER A 100 -0.04 8.24 14.61
CA SER A 100 -1.12 7.29 14.31
C SER A 100 -2.37 8.03 13.89
N ASP A 101 -2.92 7.69 12.71
CA ASP A 101 -4.10 8.34 12.16
C ASP A 101 -4.69 7.49 11.02
N THR A 102 -5.84 7.94 10.53
CA THR A 102 -6.40 7.47 9.28
C THR A 102 -5.99 8.42 8.17
N TYR A 103 -5.32 7.88 7.17
CA TYR A 103 -4.79 8.63 6.02
C TYR A 103 -5.63 8.34 4.78
N THR A 104 -5.69 9.30 3.88
CA THR A 104 -6.41 9.15 2.61
C THR A 104 -5.46 9.37 1.45
N MET A 105 -5.43 8.40 0.53
CA MET A 105 -4.74 8.52 -0.75
C MET A 105 -5.77 8.99 -1.78
N THR A 106 -5.51 10.13 -2.43
CA THR A 106 -6.40 10.71 -3.41
C THR A 106 -5.71 10.81 -4.77
N ALA A 107 -6.37 10.31 -5.79
CA ALA A 107 -6.00 10.52 -7.20
C ALA A 107 -6.84 11.66 -7.75
N ILE A 108 -6.19 12.71 -8.22
CA ILE A 108 -6.85 13.91 -8.74
C ILE A 108 -6.69 13.92 -10.26
N TYR A 109 -7.82 13.86 -10.98
CA TYR A 109 -7.85 13.82 -12.44
C TYR A 109 -8.03 15.24 -13.01
N LYS A 110 -7.19 15.57 -13.99
CA LYS A 110 -7.28 16.84 -14.75
C LYS A 110 -7.39 16.49 -16.24
N GLU A 111 -8.60 16.42 -16.75
CA GLU A 111 -8.88 15.98 -18.13
C GLU A 111 -8.16 14.68 -18.47
N PHE A 112 -8.11 13.77 -17.52
CA PHE A 112 -7.29 12.56 -17.57
C PHE A 112 -7.92 11.50 -18.46
N VAL A 113 -7.08 10.95 -19.36
CA VAL A 113 -7.34 9.70 -20.10
C VAL A 113 -6.12 8.81 -19.92
N GLY A 114 -6.35 7.58 -19.52
CA GLY A 114 -5.30 6.61 -19.29
C GLY A 114 -5.66 5.64 -18.19
N ASP A 115 -4.67 4.96 -17.67
CA ASP A 115 -4.85 4.03 -16.56
C ASP A 115 -3.78 4.22 -15.50
N TYR A 116 -4.07 3.77 -14.30
CA TYR A 116 -3.13 3.76 -13.20
C TYR A 116 -3.45 2.63 -12.23
N ASN A 117 -2.44 2.25 -11.47
CA ASN A 117 -2.56 1.32 -10.36
C ASN A 117 -1.69 1.84 -9.21
N ILE A 118 -2.27 2.04 -8.05
CA ILE A 118 -1.56 2.47 -6.85
C ILE A 118 -1.84 1.52 -5.70
N LYS A 119 -0.79 1.18 -4.97
CA LYS A 119 -0.85 0.26 -3.85
C LYS A 119 -0.07 0.83 -2.68
N VAL A 120 -0.70 0.84 -1.51
CA VAL A 120 -0.06 1.22 -0.25
C VAL A 120 0.10 -0.02 0.59
N SER A 121 1.32 -0.29 1.03
CA SER A 121 1.63 -1.45 1.84
C SER A 121 2.54 -1.06 3.01
N ILE A 122 2.59 -1.93 3.99
CA ILE A 122 3.44 -1.78 5.18
C ILE A 122 4.23 -3.05 5.37
N ARG A 123 5.50 -2.90 5.73
CA ARG A 123 6.35 -4.03 6.08
C ARG A 123 6.22 -4.28 7.59
N ARG A 124 5.76 -5.47 7.94
CA ARG A 124 5.71 -5.90 9.32
C ARG A 124 7.03 -6.53 9.73
N PHE A 125 7.51 -6.13 10.87
CA PHE A 125 8.66 -6.75 11.54
C PHE A 125 8.21 -7.63 12.69
#